data_db2d19307e0f2e296dc65391cb003d46
#
_entry.id   db2d19307e0f2e296dc65391cb003d46
#
_cell.length_a   1.000
_cell.length_b   1.000
_cell.length_c   1.000
_cell.angle_alpha   90.00
_cell.angle_beta   90.00
_cell.angle_gamma   90.00
#
_symmetry.space_group_name_H-M   'P 1'
#
loop_
_entity.id
_entity.type
_entity.pdbx_description
1 polymer ?
#
loop_
_entity_poly.entity_id
_entity_poly.type
_entity_poly.pdbx_seq_one_letter_code
_entity_poly.pdbx_strand_id
1 'polypeptide(L)'
;MKLAVIPARGGSKRIPRKNIKLFAGKPLIAYAIETALRSGIFNAVIVSTDDEEIAQTSLQLGAQVPFIRPAELADDHSPTVPVVAHAISQMQAAGFAPELVCCIYPGCPLMDPCDLRDGLALLESGCSAYAFPVLPFPAPIQRALRRRNDGTTEPFDSKHTQARSQDLEPAFYDAGQFYWGRVSAWQEGLDIHRNGRTLIVPEWRAVDIDTPDDWLRAETLFQARQYRAANALP
;
A
#
# COMPACT_ATOMS: atom_id res chain seq x y z
N MET A 1 6.36 20.71 -0.13
CA MET A 1 6.91 19.70 0.81
C MET A 1 6.31 18.33 0.47
N LYS A 2 7.13 17.25 0.50
CA LYS A 2 6.70 15.85 0.27
C LYS A 2 6.58 15.12 1.61
N LEU A 3 5.41 14.56 1.89
CA LEU A 3 5.07 13.91 3.16
C LEU A 3 4.75 12.44 2.94
N ALA A 4 5.36 11.52 3.72
CA ALA A 4 4.88 10.16 3.84
C ALA A 4 3.93 10.03 5.03
N VAL A 5 2.78 9.41 4.84
CA VAL A 5 1.81 9.06 5.88
C VAL A 5 1.66 7.54 5.91
N ILE A 6 1.96 6.92 7.04
CA ILE A 6 1.82 5.47 7.26
C ILE A 6 0.64 5.26 8.22
N PRO A 7 -0.55 4.87 7.72
CA PRO A 7 -1.71 4.63 8.57
C PRO A 7 -1.60 3.26 9.25
N ALA A 8 -1.42 3.23 10.56
CA ALA A 8 -1.23 2.01 11.32
C ALA A 8 -2.14 1.98 12.55
N ARG A 9 -3.30 1.32 12.45
CA ARG A 9 -4.24 1.17 13.57
C ARG A 9 -3.86 0.03 14.50
N GLY A 10 -4.26 0.10 15.79
CA GLY A 10 -4.08 -0.95 16.79
C GLY A 10 -4.99 -2.16 16.60
N GLY A 11 -6.19 -1.95 16.07
CA GLY A 11 -7.32 -2.88 16.04
C GLY A 11 -7.31 -3.94 14.95
N SER A 12 -6.15 -4.54 14.58
CA SER A 12 -6.10 -5.62 13.59
C SER A 12 -6.73 -6.91 14.11
N LYS A 13 -7.84 -7.37 13.48
CA LYS A 13 -8.63 -8.54 13.92
C LYS A 13 -8.13 -9.87 13.36
N ARG A 14 -7.81 -9.94 12.05
CA ARG A 14 -7.38 -11.16 11.36
C ARG A 14 -5.98 -11.61 11.78
N ILE A 15 -5.08 -10.67 12.01
CA ILE A 15 -3.75 -10.88 12.58
C ILE A 15 -3.62 -9.93 13.77
N PRO A 16 -3.74 -10.40 15.01
CA PRO A 16 -3.64 -9.54 16.19
C PRO A 16 -2.33 -8.75 16.22
N ARG A 17 -2.42 -7.44 16.50
CA ARG A 17 -1.27 -6.53 16.58
C ARG A 17 -0.41 -6.53 15.31
N LYS A 18 -0.99 -6.75 14.12
CA LYS A 18 -0.31 -6.95 12.83
C LYS A 18 0.87 -6.01 12.61
N ASN A 19 0.68 -4.70 12.84
CA ASN A 19 1.65 -3.67 12.51
C ASN A 19 2.96 -3.75 13.31
N ILE A 20 2.91 -4.27 14.54
CA ILE A 20 4.09 -4.44 15.40
C ILE A 20 4.46 -5.91 15.62
N LYS A 21 3.72 -6.86 15.04
CA LYS A 21 4.10 -8.27 15.03
C LYS A 21 5.42 -8.44 14.30
N LEU A 22 6.29 -9.30 14.83
CA LEU A 22 7.59 -9.56 14.22
C LEU A 22 7.44 -10.31 12.89
N PHE A 23 7.92 -9.69 11.83
CA PHE A 23 8.07 -10.27 10.50
C PHE A 23 9.58 -10.33 10.18
N ALA A 24 10.11 -11.52 9.94
CA ALA A 24 11.54 -11.73 9.68
C ALA A 24 12.47 -10.97 10.66
N GLY A 25 12.10 -10.95 11.96
CA GLY A 25 12.90 -10.40 13.05
C GLY A 25 12.69 -8.91 13.36
N LYS A 26 11.82 -8.20 12.63
CA LYS A 26 11.48 -6.79 12.89
C LYS A 26 9.96 -6.59 12.96
N PRO A 27 9.44 -5.57 13.68
CA PRO A 27 8.05 -5.17 13.58
C PRO A 27 7.63 -4.94 12.11
N LEU A 28 6.47 -5.42 11.69
CA LEU A 28 6.04 -5.31 10.29
C LEU A 28 6.07 -3.87 9.75
N ILE A 29 5.65 -2.90 10.56
CA ILE A 29 5.68 -1.47 10.20
C ILE A 29 7.09 -0.95 9.92
N ALA A 30 8.14 -1.59 10.48
CA ALA A 30 9.52 -1.18 10.29
C ALA A 30 9.92 -1.16 8.80
N TYR A 31 9.41 -2.11 8.03
CA TYR A 31 9.71 -2.20 6.59
C TYR A 31 9.18 -1.00 5.81
N ALA A 32 7.95 -0.55 6.10
CA ALA A 32 7.37 0.63 5.48
C ALA A 32 8.13 1.91 5.87
N ILE A 33 8.44 2.07 7.15
CA ILE A 33 9.20 3.22 7.67
C ILE A 33 10.61 3.26 7.05
N GLU A 34 11.36 2.16 7.13
CA GLU A 34 12.71 2.04 6.56
C GLU A 34 12.72 2.31 5.04
N THR A 35 11.74 1.78 4.31
CA THR A 35 11.62 2.00 2.86
C THR A 35 11.34 3.47 2.54
N ALA A 36 10.45 4.12 3.28
CA ALA A 36 10.17 5.55 3.14
C ALA A 36 11.43 6.39 3.42
N LEU A 37 12.12 6.14 4.52
CA LEU A 37 13.35 6.87 4.89
C LEU A 37 14.47 6.64 3.87
N ARG A 38 14.71 5.39 3.44
CA ARG A 38 15.72 5.02 2.45
C ARG A 38 15.44 5.56 1.05
N SER A 39 14.19 5.88 0.74
CA SER A 39 13.85 6.50 -0.55
C SER A 39 14.50 7.87 -0.74
N GLY A 40 14.76 8.58 0.35
CA GLY A 40 15.40 9.91 0.37
C GLY A 40 14.56 11.05 -0.23
N ILE A 41 13.27 10.81 -0.51
CA ILE A 41 12.41 11.78 -1.22
C ILE A 41 11.43 12.53 -0.31
N PHE A 42 11.26 12.09 0.94
CA PHE A 42 10.33 12.71 1.88
C PHE A 42 11.01 13.74 2.76
N ASN A 43 10.32 14.85 2.99
CA ASN A 43 10.72 15.85 4.00
C ASN A 43 10.34 15.41 5.42
N ALA A 44 9.28 14.61 5.54
CA ALA A 44 8.89 13.96 6.79
C ALA A 44 8.23 12.61 6.51
N VAL A 45 8.44 11.65 7.40
CA VAL A 45 7.76 10.35 7.44
C VAL A 45 7.00 10.29 8.75
N ILE A 46 5.67 10.30 8.68
CA ILE A 46 4.79 10.26 9.84
C ILE A 46 3.99 8.96 9.90
N VAL A 47 3.69 8.52 11.11
CA VAL A 47 2.76 7.43 11.37
C VAL A 47 1.49 8.00 11.98
N SER A 48 0.35 7.69 11.34
CA SER A 48 -0.98 8.01 11.87
C SER A 48 -1.52 6.77 12.58
N THR A 49 -1.60 6.82 13.90
CA THR A 49 -2.04 5.70 14.73
C THR A 49 -2.93 6.17 15.88
N ASP A 50 -3.82 5.28 16.32
CA ASP A 50 -4.67 5.38 17.52
C ASP A 50 -4.07 4.63 18.73
N ASP A 51 -2.91 4.00 18.55
CA ASP A 51 -2.31 3.04 19.48
C ASP A 51 -0.94 3.53 19.95
N GLU A 52 -0.76 3.60 21.28
CA GLU A 52 0.46 4.14 21.87
C GLU A 52 1.68 3.24 21.66
N GLU A 53 1.52 1.92 21.65
CA GLU A 53 2.64 0.99 21.41
C GLU A 53 3.14 1.09 19.96
N ILE A 54 2.22 1.23 18.99
CA ILE A 54 2.58 1.51 17.59
C ILE A 54 3.27 2.86 17.49
N ALA A 55 2.80 3.89 18.21
CA ALA A 55 3.42 5.21 18.22
C ALA A 55 4.86 5.14 18.73
N GLN A 56 5.08 4.53 19.90
CA GLN A 56 6.42 4.37 20.49
C GLN A 56 7.36 3.56 19.59
N THR A 57 6.88 2.44 19.04
CA THR A 57 7.65 1.63 18.08
C THR A 57 8.05 2.46 16.85
N SER A 58 7.13 3.26 16.32
CA SER A 58 7.39 4.09 15.13
C SER A 58 8.42 5.19 15.40
N LEU A 59 8.38 5.82 16.57
CA LEU A 59 9.38 6.80 17.00
C LEU A 59 10.77 6.17 17.09
N GLN A 60 10.88 4.98 17.68
CA GLN A 60 12.16 4.24 17.76
C GLN A 60 12.73 3.88 16.39
N LEU A 61 11.86 3.70 15.39
CA LEU A 61 12.23 3.39 13.99
C LEU A 61 12.56 4.65 13.16
N GLY A 62 12.48 5.86 13.75
CA GLY A 62 12.84 7.11 13.10
C GLY A 62 11.70 7.82 12.36
N ALA A 63 10.47 7.33 12.45
CA ALA A 63 9.29 8.07 12.01
C ALA A 63 8.85 9.10 13.06
N GLN A 64 8.02 10.05 12.66
CA GLN A 64 7.38 11.00 13.56
C GLN A 64 5.93 10.56 13.85
N VAL A 65 5.43 10.89 15.04
CA VAL A 65 4.03 10.67 15.43
C VAL A 65 3.50 11.99 16.01
N PRO A 66 3.16 12.97 15.16
CA PRO A 66 2.82 14.32 15.59
C PRO A 66 1.45 14.46 16.27
N PHE A 67 0.60 13.44 16.15
CA PHE A 67 -0.75 13.39 16.71
C PHE A 67 -1.18 11.93 16.94
N ILE A 68 -2.19 11.75 17.79
CA ILE A 68 -2.91 10.48 17.92
C ILE A 68 -4.17 10.56 17.05
N ARG A 69 -4.40 9.55 16.23
CA ARG A 69 -5.55 9.47 15.32
C ARG A 69 -6.84 9.27 16.14
N PRO A 70 -7.90 10.05 15.89
CA PRO A 70 -9.17 9.90 16.59
C PRO A 70 -9.84 8.57 16.28
N ALA A 71 -10.59 8.04 17.25
CA ALA A 71 -11.18 6.69 17.20
C ALA A 71 -12.13 6.49 16.01
N GLU A 72 -12.85 7.52 15.61
CA GLU A 72 -13.78 7.53 14.46
C GLU A 72 -13.05 7.32 13.09
N LEU A 73 -11.74 7.50 13.05
CA LEU A 73 -10.88 7.22 11.88
C LEU A 73 -10.02 5.97 12.07
N ALA A 74 -10.23 5.20 13.13
CA ALA A 74 -9.45 4.02 13.49
C ALA A 74 -10.24 2.70 13.43
N ASP A 75 -11.51 2.74 13.02
CA ASP A 75 -12.34 1.55 12.87
C ASP A 75 -11.97 0.71 11.63
N ASP A 76 -12.65 -0.45 11.48
CA ASP A 76 -12.40 -1.39 10.37
C ASP A 76 -12.88 -0.86 9.01
N HIS A 77 -13.74 0.15 9.02
CA HIS A 77 -14.43 0.70 7.84
C HIS A 77 -13.88 2.06 7.42
N SER A 78 -12.95 2.62 8.18
CA SER A 78 -12.35 3.94 7.88
C SER A 78 -11.57 3.89 6.56
N PRO A 79 -12.05 4.58 5.50
CA PRO A 79 -11.36 4.57 4.21
C PRO A 79 -10.00 5.28 4.29
N THR A 80 -9.10 4.94 3.38
CA THR A 80 -7.76 5.53 3.32
C THR A 80 -7.77 7.05 3.15
N VAL A 81 -8.62 7.56 2.25
CA VAL A 81 -8.63 8.99 1.89
C VAL A 81 -8.93 9.89 3.09
N PRO A 82 -9.98 9.67 3.90
CA PRO A 82 -10.22 10.46 5.12
C PRO A 82 -9.08 10.40 6.15
N VAL A 83 -8.44 9.24 6.31
CA VAL A 83 -7.30 9.08 7.23
C VAL A 83 -6.12 9.93 6.81
N VAL A 84 -5.80 9.93 5.50
CA VAL A 84 -4.71 10.75 4.95
C VAL A 84 -5.07 12.24 4.99
N ALA A 85 -6.31 12.61 4.65
CA ALA A 85 -6.79 14.00 4.72
C ALA A 85 -6.70 14.55 6.16
N HIS A 86 -7.06 13.75 7.17
CA HIS A 86 -6.87 14.10 8.58
C HIS A 86 -5.39 14.36 8.89
N ALA A 87 -4.49 13.45 8.48
CA ALA A 87 -3.06 13.61 8.71
C ALA A 87 -2.50 14.89 8.06
N ILE A 88 -2.95 15.21 6.84
CA ILE A 88 -2.61 16.46 6.15
C ILE A 88 -3.05 17.67 6.99
N SER A 89 -4.30 17.68 7.45
CA SER A 89 -4.84 18.79 8.25
C SER A 89 -4.08 18.99 9.56
N GLN A 90 -3.68 17.91 10.25
CA GLN A 90 -2.88 17.99 11.46
C GLN A 90 -1.49 18.57 11.17
N MET A 91 -0.85 18.15 10.09
CA MET A 91 0.45 18.70 9.68
C MET A 91 0.36 20.17 9.30
N GLN A 92 -0.70 20.59 8.60
CA GLN A 92 -0.95 21.98 8.26
C GLN A 92 -1.17 22.85 9.52
N ALA A 93 -1.95 22.35 10.49
CA ALA A 93 -2.15 23.02 11.79
C ALA A 93 -0.85 23.16 12.59
N ALA A 94 0.11 22.24 12.41
CA ALA A 94 1.46 22.32 13.00
C ALA A 94 2.42 23.21 12.19
N GLY A 95 1.95 23.94 11.18
CA GLY A 95 2.75 24.89 10.38
C GLY A 95 3.51 24.30 9.20
N PHE A 96 3.27 23.03 8.85
CA PHE A 96 3.85 22.41 7.65
C PHE A 96 3.00 22.71 6.41
N ALA A 97 3.62 22.74 5.23
CA ALA A 97 2.95 22.98 3.96
C ALA A 97 3.18 21.80 2.98
N PRO A 98 2.54 20.63 3.20
CA PRO A 98 2.64 19.52 2.26
C PRO A 98 1.99 19.91 0.92
N GLU A 99 2.56 19.45 -0.18
CA GLU A 99 2.04 19.62 -1.55
C GLU A 99 1.72 18.26 -2.18
N LEU A 100 2.62 17.29 -1.93
CA LEU A 100 2.49 15.91 -2.38
C LEU A 100 2.56 14.98 -1.16
N VAL A 101 1.62 14.07 -1.06
CA VAL A 101 1.51 13.14 0.07
C VAL A 101 1.45 11.72 -0.45
N CYS A 102 2.30 10.86 0.13
CA CYS A 102 2.28 9.42 -0.13
C CYS A 102 1.67 8.70 1.08
N CYS A 103 0.52 8.09 0.91
CA CYS A 103 0.03 7.07 1.83
C CYS A 103 0.83 5.78 1.59
N ILE A 104 1.46 5.22 2.61
CA ILE A 104 2.22 3.96 2.53
C ILE A 104 1.61 2.95 3.50
N TYR A 105 1.13 1.82 3.00
CA TYR A 105 0.55 0.82 3.88
C TYR A 105 1.63 0.10 4.70
N PRO A 106 1.39 -0.09 6.02
CA PRO A 106 2.38 -0.65 6.93
C PRO A 106 2.68 -2.14 6.68
N GLY A 107 1.76 -2.85 6.01
CA GLY A 107 1.85 -4.29 5.75
C GLY A 107 2.62 -4.69 4.50
N CYS A 108 3.57 -3.87 4.01
CA CYS A 108 4.23 -4.06 2.72
C CYS A 108 5.75 -4.31 2.84
N PRO A 109 6.20 -5.46 3.41
CA PRO A 109 7.61 -5.70 3.71
C PRO A 109 8.49 -5.90 2.45
N LEU A 110 7.89 -6.08 1.29
CA LEU A 110 8.58 -6.34 0.02
C LEU A 110 8.69 -5.10 -0.88
N MET A 111 8.11 -3.97 -0.47
CA MET A 111 8.16 -2.71 -1.22
C MET A 111 9.60 -2.23 -1.41
N ASP A 112 9.89 -1.66 -2.57
CA ASP A 112 11.22 -1.13 -2.90
C ASP A 112 11.21 0.41 -2.87
N PRO A 113 12.28 1.06 -2.33
CA PRO A 113 12.39 2.52 -2.38
C PRO A 113 12.35 3.10 -3.80
N CYS A 114 12.77 2.34 -4.82
CA CYS A 114 12.67 2.77 -6.22
C CYS A 114 11.22 2.95 -6.64
N ASP A 115 10.31 2.05 -6.24
CA ASP A 115 8.89 2.14 -6.59
C ASP A 115 8.26 3.45 -6.06
N LEU A 116 8.66 3.90 -4.86
CA LEU A 116 8.22 5.19 -4.31
C LEU A 116 8.71 6.38 -5.16
N ARG A 117 9.97 6.33 -5.65
CA ARG A 117 10.54 7.37 -6.53
C ARG A 117 9.85 7.38 -7.89
N ASP A 118 9.61 6.21 -8.47
CA ASP A 118 8.96 6.05 -9.77
C ASP A 118 7.49 6.53 -9.71
N GLY A 119 6.78 6.20 -8.63
CA GLY A 119 5.43 6.70 -8.37
C GLY A 119 5.37 8.21 -8.22
N LEU A 120 6.35 8.82 -7.54
CA LEU A 120 6.48 10.28 -7.46
C LEU A 120 6.73 10.90 -8.83
N ALA A 121 7.69 10.38 -9.60
CA ALA A 121 7.99 10.87 -10.94
C ALA A 121 6.77 10.77 -11.86
N LEU A 122 6.00 9.69 -11.75
CA LEU A 122 4.76 9.48 -12.49
C LEU A 122 3.71 10.55 -12.16
N LEU A 123 3.55 10.90 -10.87
CA LEU A 123 2.62 11.96 -10.44
C LEU A 123 3.09 13.34 -10.90
N GLU A 124 4.40 13.63 -10.79
CA GLU A 124 4.97 14.93 -11.18
C GLU A 124 4.95 15.16 -12.70
N SER A 125 5.06 14.09 -13.50
CA SER A 125 5.09 14.17 -14.97
C SER A 125 3.73 14.43 -15.64
N GLY A 126 2.64 14.48 -14.87
CA GLY A 126 1.28 14.60 -15.44
C GLY A 126 0.31 15.42 -14.59
N CYS A 127 -0.93 15.48 -15.06
CA CYS A 127 -2.03 16.20 -14.39
C CYS A 127 -2.88 15.30 -13.48
N SER A 128 -2.52 14.03 -13.31
CA SER A 128 -3.29 13.09 -12.47
C SER A 128 -3.28 13.53 -11.01
N ALA A 129 -4.36 13.22 -10.32
CA ALA A 129 -4.51 13.50 -8.90
C ALA A 129 -3.68 12.52 -8.04
N TYR A 130 -3.56 11.26 -8.52
CA TYR A 130 -2.86 10.18 -7.82
C TYR A 130 -1.89 9.41 -8.73
N ALA A 131 -0.96 8.67 -8.10
CA ALA A 131 -0.13 7.63 -8.73
C ALA A 131 0.07 6.48 -7.74
N PHE A 132 -0.10 5.22 -8.20
CA PHE A 132 -0.03 4.04 -7.34
C PHE A 132 0.41 2.78 -8.12
N PRO A 133 0.98 1.76 -7.44
CA PRO A 133 1.39 0.54 -8.07
C PRO A 133 0.22 -0.41 -8.34
N VAL A 134 0.32 -1.13 -9.46
CA VAL A 134 -0.61 -2.20 -9.84
C VAL A 134 0.13 -3.47 -10.21
N LEU A 135 -0.60 -4.57 -10.16
CA LEU A 135 -0.19 -5.89 -10.62
C LEU A 135 -1.06 -6.32 -11.81
N PRO A 136 -0.51 -6.99 -12.82
CA PRO A 136 -1.32 -7.63 -13.83
C PRO A 136 -2.08 -8.82 -13.22
N PHE A 137 -3.32 -9.05 -13.65
CA PHE A 137 -4.00 -10.30 -13.32
C PHE A 137 -3.27 -11.48 -13.95
N PRO A 138 -3.06 -12.60 -13.21
CA PRO A 138 -2.34 -13.78 -13.69
C PRO A 138 -3.11 -14.52 -14.80
N ALA A 139 -4.41 -14.25 -14.96
CA ALA A 139 -5.27 -14.78 -15.99
C ALA A 139 -6.27 -13.71 -16.46
N PRO A 140 -6.74 -13.77 -17.72
CA PRO A 140 -7.70 -12.80 -18.23
C PRO A 140 -9.00 -12.81 -17.40
N ILE A 141 -9.38 -11.66 -16.84
CA ILE A 141 -10.59 -11.50 -16.02
C ILE A 141 -11.87 -11.78 -16.83
N GLN A 142 -11.83 -11.56 -18.15
CA GLN A 142 -12.94 -11.85 -19.07
C GLN A 142 -13.31 -13.35 -19.12
N ARG A 143 -12.38 -14.22 -18.69
CA ARG A 143 -12.58 -15.67 -18.59
C ARG A 143 -12.82 -16.14 -17.15
N ALA A 144 -13.11 -15.23 -16.22
CA ALA A 144 -13.43 -15.58 -14.85
C ALA A 144 -14.66 -16.50 -14.77
N LEU A 145 -14.63 -17.40 -13.79
CA LEU A 145 -15.72 -18.37 -13.55
C LEU A 145 -16.42 -18.05 -12.23
N ARG A 146 -17.73 -18.09 -12.25
CA ARG A 146 -18.55 -18.17 -11.04
C ARG A 146 -18.62 -19.62 -10.59
N ARG A 147 -18.17 -19.91 -9.36
CA ARG A 147 -18.29 -21.23 -8.74
C ARG A 147 -19.50 -21.24 -7.80
N ARG A 148 -20.40 -22.21 -7.99
CA ARG A 148 -21.58 -22.44 -7.13
C ARG A 148 -21.21 -23.29 -5.92
N ASN A 149 -22.09 -23.34 -4.93
CA ASN A 149 -21.87 -24.11 -3.69
C ASN A 149 -21.73 -25.62 -3.92
N ASP A 150 -22.38 -26.13 -4.96
CA ASP A 150 -22.33 -27.55 -5.38
C ASP A 150 -21.06 -27.91 -6.17
N GLY A 151 -20.17 -26.92 -6.41
CA GLY A 151 -18.92 -27.09 -7.15
C GLY A 151 -19.05 -26.89 -8.65
N THR A 152 -20.25 -26.74 -9.20
CA THR A 152 -20.42 -26.41 -10.62
C THR A 152 -19.95 -25.00 -10.93
N THR A 153 -19.56 -24.75 -12.19
CA THR A 153 -19.06 -23.45 -12.64
C THR A 153 -19.82 -22.94 -13.86
N GLU A 154 -19.84 -21.62 -13.98
CA GLU A 154 -20.31 -20.91 -15.18
C GLU A 154 -19.40 -19.69 -15.44
N PRO A 155 -19.17 -19.30 -16.71
CA PRO A 155 -18.43 -18.07 -17.03
C PRO A 155 -19.16 -16.83 -16.50
N PHE A 156 -18.39 -15.83 -16.00
CA PHE A 156 -18.93 -14.49 -15.74
C PHE A 156 -19.37 -13.80 -17.03
N ASP A 157 -18.59 -13.98 -18.11
CA ASP A 157 -18.90 -13.49 -19.44
C ASP A 157 -18.73 -14.63 -20.47
N SER A 158 -19.84 -15.08 -21.04
CA SER A 158 -19.85 -16.16 -22.03
C SER A 158 -19.26 -15.77 -23.39
N LYS A 159 -19.17 -14.44 -23.69
CA LYS A 159 -18.66 -13.95 -24.98
C LYS A 159 -17.19 -14.28 -25.21
N HIS A 160 -16.41 -14.41 -24.14
CA HIS A 160 -14.96 -14.60 -24.20
C HIS A 160 -14.50 -16.04 -23.94
N THR A 161 -15.44 -17.01 -23.82
CA THR A 161 -15.14 -18.40 -23.48
C THR A 161 -14.17 -19.06 -24.48
N GLN A 162 -14.25 -18.70 -25.77
CA GLN A 162 -13.43 -19.25 -26.84
C GLN A 162 -12.28 -18.33 -27.27
N ALA A 163 -12.16 -17.13 -26.67
CA ALA A 163 -11.09 -16.19 -27.00
C ALA A 163 -9.74 -16.69 -26.48
N ARG A 164 -8.66 -16.48 -27.24
CA ARG A 164 -7.30 -16.75 -26.77
C ARG A 164 -6.91 -15.71 -25.75
N SER A 165 -6.11 -16.11 -24.75
CA SER A 165 -5.68 -15.21 -23.67
C SER A 165 -4.91 -13.98 -24.18
N GLN A 166 -4.09 -14.14 -25.22
CA GLN A 166 -3.33 -13.06 -25.84
C GLN A 166 -4.14 -12.04 -26.63
N ASP A 167 -5.38 -12.39 -26.99
CA ASP A 167 -6.29 -11.52 -27.76
C ASP A 167 -7.23 -10.71 -26.84
N LEU A 168 -7.13 -10.92 -25.51
CA LEU A 168 -7.94 -10.23 -24.52
C LEU A 168 -7.19 -9.04 -23.92
N GLU A 169 -7.96 -7.99 -23.61
CA GLU A 169 -7.43 -6.79 -22.97
C GLU A 169 -6.77 -7.14 -21.62
N PRO A 170 -5.52 -6.72 -21.37
CA PRO A 170 -4.87 -6.92 -20.09
C PRO A 170 -5.62 -6.19 -18.97
N ALA A 171 -5.80 -6.84 -17.83
CA ALA A 171 -6.37 -6.26 -16.64
C ALA A 171 -5.34 -6.17 -15.52
N PHE A 172 -5.51 -5.17 -14.66
CA PHE A 172 -4.62 -4.90 -13.53
C PHE A 172 -5.45 -4.76 -12.25
N TYR A 173 -4.81 -5.02 -11.12
CA TYR A 173 -5.38 -4.78 -9.80
C TYR A 173 -4.41 -4.00 -8.93
N ASP A 174 -4.94 -3.31 -7.94
CA ASP A 174 -4.19 -2.53 -6.99
C ASP A 174 -3.21 -3.41 -6.21
N ALA A 175 -1.95 -3.00 -6.15
CA ALA A 175 -0.92 -3.73 -5.41
C ALA A 175 -1.03 -3.54 -3.89
N GLY A 176 -1.86 -2.60 -3.41
CA GLY A 176 -2.09 -2.35 -2.00
C GLY A 176 -0.84 -1.91 -1.22
N GLN A 177 0.07 -1.16 -1.83
CA GLN A 177 1.33 -0.77 -1.20
C GLN A 177 1.40 0.71 -0.83
N PHE A 178 1.21 1.59 -1.81
CA PHE A 178 1.26 3.04 -1.59
C PHE A 178 0.43 3.81 -2.61
N TYR A 179 0.07 5.04 -2.24
CA TYR A 179 -0.67 5.97 -3.08
C TYR A 179 -0.07 7.37 -2.93
N TRP A 180 0.59 7.83 -3.98
CA TRP A 180 0.95 9.24 -4.10
C TRP A 180 -0.24 10.07 -4.50
N GLY A 181 -0.43 11.24 -3.90
CA GLY A 181 -1.51 12.14 -4.25
C GLY A 181 -1.17 13.60 -4.00
N ARG A 182 -1.80 14.48 -4.77
CA ARG A 182 -1.79 15.91 -4.51
C ARG A 182 -2.62 16.20 -3.26
N VAL A 183 -2.21 17.17 -2.45
CA VAL A 183 -2.95 17.52 -1.21
C VAL A 183 -4.41 17.84 -1.51
N SER A 184 -4.70 18.63 -2.58
CA SER A 184 -6.07 18.93 -2.97
C SER A 184 -6.90 17.68 -3.22
N ALA A 185 -6.35 16.68 -3.90
CA ALA A 185 -7.05 15.43 -4.19
C ALA A 185 -7.44 14.64 -2.92
N TRP A 186 -6.53 14.58 -1.96
CA TRP A 186 -6.79 13.96 -0.67
C TRP A 186 -7.88 14.70 0.12
N GLN A 187 -7.82 16.05 0.14
CA GLN A 187 -8.75 16.89 0.89
C GLN A 187 -10.14 16.97 0.25
N GLU A 188 -10.21 16.94 -1.08
CA GLU A 188 -11.46 16.89 -1.84
C GLU A 188 -12.11 15.50 -1.84
N GLY A 189 -11.40 14.48 -1.36
CA GLY A 189 -11.94 13.12 -1.29
C GLY A 189 -12.06 12.42 -2.65
N LEU A 190 -11.19 12.75 -3.62
CA LEU A 190 -11.24 12.17 -4.94
C LEU A 190 -10.97 10.65 -4.90
N ASP A 191 -11.69 9.91 -5.74
CA ASP A 191 -11.49 8.47 -5.92
C ASP A 191 -10.11 8.20 -6.53
N ILE A 192 -9.29 7.39 -5.83
CA ILE A 192 -7.91 7.10 -6.20
C ILE A 192 -7.84 6.39 -7.56
N HIS A 193 -8.68 5.37 -7.76
CA HIS A 193 -8.62 4.53 -8.96
C HIS A 193 -9.14 5.25 -10.21
N ARG A 194 -10.07 6.18 -10.06
CA ARG A 194 -10.60 6.98 -11.18
C ARG A 194 -9.71 8.13 -11.59
N ASN A 195 -8.89 8.64 -10.66
CA ASN A 195 -8.10 9.86 -10.86
C ASN A 195 -6.59 9.60 -10.82
N GLY A 196 -6.18 8.33 -10.92
CA GLY A 196 -4.79 7.92 -10.79
C GLY A 196 -4.13 7.47 -12.09
N ARG A 197 -2.80 7.52 -12.08
CA ARG A 197 -1.92 6.81 -13.03
C ARG A 197 -1.25 5.67 -12.30
N THR A 198 -0.88 4.63 -13.04
CA THR A 198 -0.35 3.42 -12.40
C THR A 198 1.04 3.07 -12.90
N LEU A 199 1.87 2.50 -12.03
CA LEU A 199 3.10 1.84 -12.37
C LEU A 199 2.95 0.34 -12.11
N ILE A 200 3.52 -0.49 -12.97
CA ILE A 200 3.48 -1.95 -12.82
C ILE A 200 4.67 -2.36 -11.95
N VAL A 201 4.39 -3.05 -10.84
CA VAL A 201 5.44 -3.64 -10.00
C VAL A 201 5.49 -5.16 -10.18
N PRO A 202 6.65 -5.80 -9.96
CA PRO A 202 6.74 -7.26 -10.03
C PRO A 202 5.88 -7.93 -8.97
N GLU A 203 5.14 -8.98 -9.34
CA GLU A 203 4.21 -9.69 -8.45
C GLU A 203 4.89 -10.20 -7.16
N TRP A 204 6.15 -10.64 -7.26
CA TRP A 204 6.90 -11.12 -6.10
C TRP A 204 7.30 -10.02 -5.10
N ARG A 205 7.08 -8.73 -5.41
CA ARG A 205 7.31 -7.59 -4.50
C ARG A 205 6.03 -7.05 -3.87
N ALA A 206 4.87 -7.60 -4.21
CA ALA A 206 3.60 -7.10 -3.70
C ALA A 206 2.79 -8.24 -3.06
N VAL A 207 2.63 -8.16 -1.76
CA VAL A 207 1.71 -8.99 -0.98
C VAL A 207 0.98 -8.08 -0.01
N ASP A 208 -0.33 -8.04 -0.11
CA ASP A 208 -1.19 -7.43 0.91
C ASP A 208 -1.40 -8.47 2.01
N ILE A 209 -0.84 -8.19 3.19
CA ILE A 209 -0.87 -9.12 4.32
C ILE A 209 -2.14 -8.88 5.13
N ASP A 210 -3.14 -9.71 4.90
CA ASP A 210 -4.43 -9.63 5.58
C ASP A 210 -4.79 -10.88 6.37
N THR A 211 -4.28 -12.03 5.97
CA THR A 211 -4.54 -13.32 6.58
C THR A 211 -3.24 -14.00 7.01
N PRO A 212 -3.28 -15.06 7.84
CA PRO A 212 -2.11 -15.88 8.15
C PRO A 212 -1.45 -16.50 6.90
N ASP A 213 -2.24 -16.84 5.88
CA ASP A 213 -1.71 -17.39 4.62
C ASP A 213 -0.94 -16.32 3.83
N ASP A 214 -1.44 -15.08 3.79
CA ASP A 214 -0.70 -13.97 3.20
C ASP A 214 0.61 -13.70 3.94
N TRP A 215 0.59 -13.84 5.27
CA TRP A 215 1.79 -13.71 6.10
C TRP A 215 2.85 -14.72 5.69
N LEU A 216 2.48 -16.00 5.60
CA LEU A 216 3.38 -17.07 5.18
C LEU A 216 3.91 -16.85 3.75
N ARG A 217 3.03 -16.43 2.83
CA ARG A 217 3.41 -16.08 1.46
C ARG A 217 4.43 -14.94 1.45
N ALA A 218 4.18 -13.88 2.22
CA ALA A 218 5.10 -12.75 2.33
C ALA A 218 6.46 -13.16 2.91
N GLU A 219 6.51 -13.99 3.95
CA GLU A 219 7.75 -14.52 4.53
C GLU A 219 8.54 -15.33 3.51
N THR A 220 7.87 -16.19 2.76
CA THR A 220 8.50 -17.02 1.72
C THR A 220 9.15 -16.15 0.63
N LEU A 221 8.43 -15.14 0.14
CA LEU A 221 8.96 -14.21 -0.86
C LEU A 221 10.09 -13.33 -0.31
N PHE A 222 9.99 -12.94 0.95
CA PHE A 222 11.04 -12.16 1.62
C PHE A 222 12.34 -12.97 1.75
N GLN A 223 12.26 -14.23 2.14
CA GLN A 223 13.41 -15.14 2.19
C GLN A 223 14.02 -15.36 0.81
N ALA A 224 13.20 -15.58 -0.21
CA ALA A 224 13.65 -15.71 -1.59
C ALA A 224 14.38 -14.44 -2.08
N ARG A 225 13.87 -13.25 -1.74
CA ARG A 225 14.53 -11.97 -2.04
C ARG A 225 15.90 -11.86 -1.35
N GLN A 226 15.99 -12.23 -0.08
CA GLN A 226 17.26 -12.23 0.66
C GLN A 226 18.28 -13.19 0.04
N TYR A 227 17.83 -14.40 -0.32
CA TYR A 227 18.68 -15.40 -0.97
C TYR A 227 19.24 -14.90 -2.31
N ARG A 228 18.39 -14.28 -3.15
CA ARG A 228 18.82 -13.68 -4.42
C ARG A 228 19.85 -12.58 -4.22
N ALA A 229 19.61 -11.68 -3.27
CA ALA A 229 20.53 -10.59 -2.96
C ALA A 229 21.90 -11.10 -2.44
N ALA A 230 21.90 -12.13 -1.59
CA ALA A 230 23.12 -12.73 -1.03
C ALA A 230 23.94 -13.49 -2.09
N ASN A 231 23.30 -14.02 -3.13
CA ASN A 231 23.96 -14.81 -4.17
C ASN A 231 24.14 -14.05 -5.49
N ALA A 232 23.89 -12.73 -5.51
CA ALA A 232 23.96 -11.87 -6.70
C ALA A 232 23.25 -12.46 -7.94
N LEU A 233 22.15 -13.18 -7.72
CA LEU A 233 21.36 -13.77 -8.81
C LEU A 233 20.52 -12.68 -9.49
N PRO A 234 20.46 -12.65 -10.84
CA PRO A 234 19.72 -11.66 -11.62
C PRO A 234 18.20 -11.77 -11.41
#